data_cc78179c3b55c562a706a16793b8e493
#
_entry.id   cc78179c3b55c562a706a16793b8e493
#
_cell.length_a   1.000
_cell.length_b   1.000
_cell.length_c   1.000
_cell.angle_alpha   90.00
_cell.angle_beta   90.00
_cell.angle_gamma   90.00
#
_symmetry.space_group_name_H-M   'P 1'
#
loop_
_entity.id
_entity.type
_entity.pdbx_description
1 polymer ?
#
loop_
_entity_poly.entity_id
_entity_poly.type
_entity_poly.pdbx_seq_one_letter_code
_entity_poly.pdbx_strand_id
1 'polypeptide(L)'
;PAVIDKDFASAKLAELLDADMLGQIAEIARSVGAYVLCDEVYLPLENTEAFMSMADVYENAIVTNSLSKTYSTPAARVGWVVADEEGSNRIRTYRDYTMICGGVFNDALATYVLEHKDKIVERNRKIVFGNRDIAQAWIDTQHRVSWTAPQGVSTSFIQLDIPEDDEGFCKRLLSERGVL
;
A
#
# COMPACT_ATOMS: atom_id res chain seq x y z
N PRO A 1 10.93 -21.65 5.12
CA PRO A 1 10.73 -20.26 4.79
C PRO A 1 11.38 -20.02 3.42
N ALA A 2 10.57 -19.67 2.42
CA ALA A 2 11.09 -19.29 1.13
C ALA A 2 11.84 -17.98 1.32
N VAL A 3 13.14 -17.96 0.99
CA VAL A 3 13.92 -16.72 0.92
C VAL A 3 13.44 -16.02 -0.33
N ILE A 4 12.74 -14.91 -0.17
CA ILE A 4 12.35 -14.06 -1.29
C ILE A 4 13.63 -13.38 -1.78
N ASP A 5 13.96 -13.58 -3.05
CA ASP A 5 15.07 -12.89 -3.70
C ASP A 5 14.86 -11.37 -3.58
N LYS A 6 15.90 -10.64 -3.19
CA LYS A 6 15.84 -9.18 -3.00
C LYS A 6 15.44 -8.46 -4.29
N ASP A 7 15.95 -8.91 -5.42
CA ASP A 7 15.64 -8.31 -6.73
C ASP A 7 14.18 -8.56 -7.12
N PHE A 8 13.66 -9.76 -6.84
CA PHE A 8 12.26 -10.09 -7.04
C PHE A 8 11.35 -9.26 -6.13
N ALA A 9 11.68 -9.12 -4.86
CA ALA A 9 10.89 -8.32 -3.92
C ALA A 9 10.86 -6.84 -4.32
N SER A 10 12.00 -6.27 -4.72
CA SER A 10 12.10 -4.88 -5.18
C SER A 10 11.26 -4.63 -6.44
N ALA A 11 11.37 -5.50 -7.44
CA ALA A 11 10.60 -5.39 -8.67
C ALA A 11 9.08 -5.49 -8.39
N LYS A 12 8.66 -6.46 -7.60
CA LYS A 12 7.23 -6.69 -7.32
C LYS A 12 6.59 -5.61 -6.44
N LEU A 13 7.32 -5.02 -5.52
CA LEU A 13 6.84 -3.88 -4.74
C LEU A 13 6.60 -2.61 -5.58
N ALA A 14 7.29 -2.49 -6.71
CA ALA A 14 7.11 -1.35 -7.62
C ALA A 14 5.99 -1.57 -8.63
N GLU A 15 5.63 -2.82 -8.92
CA GLU A 15 4.58 -3.19 -9.87
C GLU A 15 3.20 -3.20 -9.20
N LEU A 16 2.22 -2.65 -9.89
CA LEU A 16 0.81 -2.83 -9.53
C LEU A 16 0.31 -4.18 -10.05
N LEU A 17 -0.50 -4.86 -9.24
CA LEU A 17 -1.16 -6.10 -9.68
C LEU A 17 -2.21 -5.77 -10.75
N ASP A 18 -2.09 -6.37 -11.91
CA ASP A 18 -3.09 -6.27 -12.95
C ASP A 18 -4.20 -7.33 -12.80
N ALA A 19 -5.22 -7.24 -13.66
CA ALA A 19 -6.37 -8.13 -13.62
C ALA A 19 -5.99 -9.62 -13.83
N ASP A 20 -5.00 -9.88 -14.68
CA ASP A 20 -4.55 -11.24 -14.97
C ASP A 20 -3.84 -11.85 -13.76
N MET A 21 -3.00 -11.07 -13.08
CA MET A 21 -2.31 -11.52 -11.87
C MET A 21 -3.30 -11.75 -10.72
N LEU A 22 -4.28 -10.87 -10.54
CA LEU A 22 -5.34 -11.06 -9.55
C LEU A 22 -6.16 -12.31 -9.86
N GLY A 23 -6.47 -12.57 -11.15
CA GLY A 23 -7.14 -13.78 -11.60
C GLY A 23 -6.36 -15.06 -11.27
N GLN A 24 -5.06 -15.08 -11.51
CA GLN A 24 -4.19 -16.22 -11.18
C GLN A 24 -4.13 -16.48 -9.67
N ILE A 25 -4.05 -15.42 -8.85
CA ILE A 25 -4.11 -15.54 -7.39
C ILE A 25 -5.45 -16.14 -6.95
N ALA A 26 -6.56 -15.65 -7.53
CA ALA A 26 -7.89 -16.16 -7.24
C ALA A 26 -8.06 -17.64 -7.60
N GLU A 27 -7.54 -18.08 -8.75
CA GLU A 27 -7.58 -19.48 -9.17
C GLU A 27 -6.80 -20.40 -8.21
N ILE A 28 -5.60 -19.99 -7.81
CA ILE A 28 -4.80 -20.73 -6.83
C ILE A 28 -5.55 -20.84 -5.50
N ALA A 29 -6.07 -19.72 -4.99
CA ALA A 29 -6.80 -19.68 -3.72
C ALA A 29 -8.07 -20.55 -3.78
N ARG A 30 -8.83 -20.48 -4.88
CA ARG A 30 -10.04 -21.26 -5.11
C ARG A 30 -9.75 -22.76 -5.15
N SER A 31 -8.62 -23.16 -5.76
CA SER A 31 -8.24 -24.58 -5.87
C SER A 31 -8.02 -25.27 -4.51
N VAL A 32 -7.74 -24.50 -3.48
CA VAL A 32 -7.48 -25.01 -2.10
C VAL A 32 -8.51 -24.50 -1.07
N GLY A 33 -9.52 -23.74 -1.51
CA GLY A 33 -10.55 -23.18 -0.63
C GLY A 33 -10.02 -22.13 0.36
N ALA A 34 -8.96 -21.40 0.00
CA ALA A 34 -8.34 -20.41 0.87
C ALA A 34 -9.01 -19.03 0.75
N TYR A 35 -8.98 -18.25 1.82
CA TYR A 35 -9.25 -16.81 1.75
C TYR A 35 -8.02 -16.07 1.22
N VAL A 36 -8.25 -14.94 0.54
CA VAL A 36 -7.19 -13.99 0.15
C VAL A 36 -7.38 -12.71 0.94
N LEU A 37 -6.45 -12.41 1.85
CA LEU A 37 -6.38 -11.10 2.50
C LEU A 37 -5.53 -10.17 1.64
N CYS A 38 -6.16 -9.11 1.12
CA CYS A 38 -5.51 -8.12 0.28
C CYS A 38 -5.54 -6.75 0.97
N ASP A 39 -4.36 -6.18 1.24
CA ASP A 39 -4.26 -4.82 1.76
C ASP A 39 -4.11 -3.83 0.59
N GLU A 40 -5.20 -3.11 0.32
CA GLU A 40 -5.30 -2.13 -0.77
C GLU A 40 -5.17 -0.69 -0.26
N VAL A 41 -4.53 -0.47 0.86
CA VAL A 41 -4.37 0.86 1.46
C VAL A 41 -3.57 1.83 0.57
N TYR A 42 -2.72 1.31 -0.30
CA TYR A 42 -1.99 2.06 -1.32
C TYR A 42 -2.65 1.88 -2.68
N LEU A 43 -3.75 2.59 -2.92
CA LEU A 43 -4.35 2.66 -4.24
C LEU A 43 -3.44 3.44 -5.20
N PRO A 44 -3.38 3.05 -6.49
CA PRO A 44 -2.61 3.78 -7.49
C PRO A 44 -3.11 5.22 -7.59
N LEU A 45 -2.18 6.16 -7.59
CA LEU A 45 -2.47 7.60 -7.78
C LEU A 45 -2.62 7.96 -9.26
N GLU A 46 -2.24 7.06 -10.15
CA GLU A 46 -2.38 7.18 -11.60
C GLU A 46 -3.42 6.17 -12.07
N ASN A 47 -4.35 6.64 -12.90
CA ASN A 47 -5.40 5.81 -13.48
C ASN A 47 -6.22 5.01 -12.44
N THR A 48 -6.72 5.68 -11.43
CA THR A 48 -7.54 5.06 -10.36
C THR A 48 -8.81 4.39 -10.89
N GLU A 49 -9.30 4.79 -12.07
CA GLU A 49 -10.48 4.19 -12.72
C GLU A 49 -10.21 2.78 -13.27
N ALA A 50 -8.95 2.46 -13.57
CA ALA A 50 -8.56 1.12 -14.04
C ALA A 50 -8.16 0.18 -12.89
N PHE A 51 -8.21 0.65 -11.65
CA PHE A 51 -7.90 -0.17 -10.49
C PHE A 51 -8.99 -1.24 -10.31
N MET A 52 -8.55 -2.49 -10.20
CA MET A 52 -9.40 -3.63 -9.89
C MET A 52 -9.06 -4.13 -8.48
N SER A 53 -10.07 -4.25 -7.64
CA SER A 53 -9.93 -4.81 -6.31
C SER A 53 -9.92 -6.34 -6.34
N MET A 54 -9.22 -6.98 -5.40
CA MET A 54 -9.33 -8.42 -5.21
C MET A 54 -10.76 -8.85 -4.87
N ALA A 55 -11.55 -7.98 -4.25
CA ALA A 55 -12.97 -8.22 -3.97
C ALA A 55 -13.84 -8.30 -5.25
N ASP A 56 -13.39 -7.73 -6.37
CA ASP A 56 -14.10 -7.82 -7.65
C ASP A 56 -13.79 -9.12 -8.40
N VAL A 57 -12.74 -9.85 -7.98
CA VAL A 57 -12.19 -11.01 -8.69
C VAL A 57 -12.44 -12.33 -7.96
N TYR A 58 -12.49 -12.29 -6.63
CA TYR A 58 -12.54 -13.49 -5.80
C TYR A 58 -13.58 -13.38 -4.70
N GLU A 59 -14.47 -14.37 -4.65
CA GLU A 59 -15.59 -14.45 -3.71
C GLU A 59 -15.18 -14.57 -2.24
N ASN A 60 -14.03 -15.18 -1.94
CA ASN A 60 -13.47 -15.31 -0.58
C ASN A 60 -12.34 -14.27 -0.33
N ALA A 61 -12.40 -13.12 -0.98
CA ALA A 61 -11.48 -12.05 -0.70
C ALA A 61 -11.88 -11.30 0.60
N ILE A 62 -10.87 -10.86 1.34
CA ILE A 62 -10.98 -9.91 2.44
C ILE A 62 -10.06 -8.75 2.10
N VAL A 63 -10.62 -7.63 1.76
CA VAL A 63 -9.86 -6.43 1.36
C VAL A 63 -9.86 -5.41 2.47
N THR A 64 -8.68 -4.89 2.81
CA THR A 64 -8.53 -3.78 3.77
C THR A 64 -8.12 -2.50 3.07
N ASN A 65 -8.68 -1.38 3.49
CA ASN A 65 -8.32 -0.07 2.99
C ASN A 65 -8.52 1.01 4.06
N SER A 66 -7.95 2.21 3.84
CA SER A 66 -8.09 3.31 4.80
C SER A 66 -7.85 4.68 4.15
N LEU A 67 -8.16 5.73 4.91
CA LEU A 67 -7.86 7.11 4.53
C LEU A 67 -6.39 7.49 4.74
N SER A 68 -5.57 6.60 5.30
CA SER A 68 -4.24 6.95 5.83
C SER A 68 -3.21 7.24 4.75
N LYS A 69 -3.27 6.57 3.61
CA LYS A 69 -2.20 6.60 2.57
C LYS A 69 -2.65 7.37 1.34
N THR A 70 -3.39 6.75 0.45
CA THR A 70 -3.84 7.37 -0.81
C THR A 70 -4.55 8.70 -0.59
N TYR A 71 -5.33 8.82 0.47
CA TYR A 71 -6.08 10.03 0.81
C TYR A 71 -5.33 10.97 1.77
N SER A 72 -4.09 10.68 2.15
CA SER A 72 -3.23 11.52 3.01
C SER A 72 -3.88 12.01 4.31
N THR A 73 -4.79 11.21 4.88
CA THR A 73 -5.51 11.58 6.11
C THR A 73 -5.32 10.54 7.22
N PRO A 74 -4.07 10.25 7.64
CA PRO A 74 -3.79 9.22 8.65
C PRO A 74 -4.36 9.57 10.03
N ALA A 75 -4.53 10.86 10.33
CA ALA A 75 -5.07 11.33 11.61
C ALA A 75 -6.56 11.04 11.79
N ALA A 76 -7.30 10.77 10.72
CA ALA A 76 -8.72 10.41 10.79
C ALA A 76 -8.95 9.06 11.50
N ARG A 77 -7.97 8.17 11.51
CA ARG A 77 -8.06 6.81 12.09
C ARG A 77 -9.26 6.02 11.57
N VAL A 78 -9.57 6.16 10.28
CA VAL A 78 -10.69 5.49 9.60
C VAL A 78 -10.17 4.57 8.51
N GLY A 79 -10.67 3.35 8.52
CA GLY A 79 -10.47 2.34 7.49
C GLY A 79 -11.71 1.47 7.36
N TRP A 80 -11.72 0.61 6.37
CA TRP A 80 -12.82 -0.32 6.10
C TRP A 80 -12.30 -1.67 5.63
N VAL A 81 -13.18 -2.65 5.74
CA VAL A 81 -12.97 -3.99 5.22
C VAL A 81 -14.10 -4.30 4.24
N VAL A 82 -13.75 -4.87 3.10
CA VAL A 82 -14.69 -5.45 2.15
C VAL A 82 -14.53 -6.97 2.19
N ALA A 83 -15.61 -7.69 2.40
CA ALA A 83 -15.65 -9.14 2.42
C ALA A 83 -17.06 -9.60 2.04
N ASP A 84 -17.26 -10.89 1.88
CA ASP A 84 -18.59 -11.47 1.75
C ASP A 84 -19.45 -11.23 3.01
N GLU A 85 -20.72 -11.58 2.98
CA GLU A 85 -21.64 -11.33 4.08
C GLU A 85 -21.23 -12.07 5.37
N GLU A 86 -20.78 -13.32 5.26
CA GLU A 86 -20.33 -14.10 6.40
C GLU A 86 -19.07 -13.52 7.03
N GLY A 87 -18.05 -13.22 6.22
CA GLY A 87 -16.80 -12.57 6.64
C GLY A 87 -17.05 -11.22 7.30
N SER A 88 -17.89 -10.39 6.67
CA SER A 88 -18.26 -9.08 7.19
C SER A 88 -18.97 -9.18 8.56
N ASN A 89 -19.88 -10.13 8.73
CA ASN A 89 -20.56 -10.34 10.01
C ASN A 89 -19.62 -10.86 11.11
N ARG A 90 -18.68 -11.74 10.76
CA ARG A 90 -17.64 -12.22 11.70
C ARG A 90 -16.74 -11.07 12.14
N ILE A 91 -16.21 -10.28 11.21
CA ILE A 91 -15.35 -9.12 11.50
C ILE A 91 -16.10 -8.11 12.38
N ARG A 92 -17.36 -7.83 12.08
CA ARG A 92 -18.20 -6.94 12.87
C ARG A 92 -18.39 -7.41 14.32
N THR A 93 -18.57 -8.72 14.53
CA THR A 93 -18.68 -9.31 15.87
C THR A 93 -17.40 -9.07 16.67
N TYR A 94 -16.23 -9.32 16.07
CA TYR A 94 -14.93 -9.09 16.74
C TYR A 94 -14.62 -7.61 16.96
N ARG A 95 -15.09 -6.73 16.07
CA ARG A 95 -14.92 -5.28 16.21
C ARG A 95 -15.46 -4.77 17.54
N ASP A 96 -16.59 -5.28 18.02
CA ASP A 96 -17.19 -4.87 19.27
C ASP A 96 -16.31 -5.12 20.50
N TYR A 97 -15.35 -6.05 20.40
CA TYR A 97 -14.36 -6.33 21.44
C TYR A 97 -13.07 -5.52 21.32
N THR A 98 -12.81 -4.94 20.14
CA THR A 98 -11.57 -4.18 19.87
C THR A 98 -11.83 -2.68 19.79
N MET A 99 -12.95 -2.27 19.23
CA MET A 99 -13.34 -0.89 19.04
C MET A 99 -14.87 -0.78 18.92
N ILE A 100 -15.51 -0.39 19.99
CA ILE A 100 -17.00 -0.35 20.09
C ILE A 100 -17.59 0.62 19.05
N CYS A 101 -17.03 1.82 18.92
CA CYS A 101 -17.47 2.82 17.94
C CYS A 101 -16.31 3.73 17.50
N GLY A 102 -16.41 4.30 16.31
CA GLY A 102 -15.56 5.39 15.86
C GLY A 102 -15.98 6.72 16.51
N GLY A 103 -15.11 7.72 16.47
CA GLY A 103 -15.45 9.06 16.91
C GLY A 103 -16.27 9.81 15.87
N VAL A 104 -17.29 10.55 16.31
CA VAL A 104 -18.15 11.36 15.41
C VAL A 104 -17.33 12.34 14.55
N PHE A 105 -16.29 12.94 15.11
CA PHE A 105 -15.39 13.83 14.35
C PHE A 105 -14.61 13.08 13.28
N ASN A 106 -14.19 11.85 13.57
CA ASN A 106 -13.48 11.01 12.62
C ASN A 106 -14.39 10.63 11.45
N ASP A 107 -15.65 10.29 11.72
CA ASP A 107 -16.64 9.96 10.69
C ASP A 107 -16.98 11.19 9.83
N ALA A 108 -17.16 12.36 10.43
CA ALA A 108 -17.39 13.60 9.70
C ALA A 108 -16.20 13.97 8.81
N LEU A 109 -14.97 13.81 9.32
CA LEU A 109 -13.75 14.03 8.53
C LEU A 109 -13.64 13.01 7.40
N ALA A 110 -13.93 11.73 7.66
CA ALA A 110 -13.91 10.68 6.65
C ALA A 110 -14.89 10.96 5.51
N THR A 111 -16.12 11.36 5.86
CA THR A 111 -17.15 11.76 4.88
C THR A 111 -16.65 12.91 4.01
N TYR A 112 -16.13 13.96 4.62
CA TYR A 112 -15.59 15.11 3.90
C TYR A 112 -14.45 14.71 2.94
N VAL A 113 -13.52 13.87 3.40
CA VAL A 113 -12.39 13.40 2.58
C VAL A 113 -12.89 12.60 1.38
N LEU A 114 -13.83 11.69 1.56
CA LEU A 114 -14.38 10.87 0.48
C LEU A 114 -15.20 11.68 -0.53
N GLU A 115 -15.97 12.67 -0.07
CA GLU A 115 -16.69 13.60 -0.95
C GLU A 115 -15.75 14.49 -1.79
N HIS A 116 -14.52 14.71 -1.31
CA HIS A 116 -13.53 15.56 -1.99
C HIS A 116 -12.32 14.76 -2.49
N LYS A 117 -12.45 13.42 -2.59
CA LYS A 117 -11.35 12.50 -2.92
C LYS A 117 -10.58 12.88 -4.17
N ASP A 118 -11.26 13.31 -5.22
CA ASP A 118 -10.62 13.61 -6.51
C ASP A 118 -9.61 14.76 -6.41
N LYS A 119 -9.95 15.81 -5.65
CA LYS A 119 -9.02 16.93 -5.41
C LYS A 119 -7.82 16.51 -4.56
N ILE A 120 -8.05 15.63 -3.58
CA ILE A 120 -7.01 15.12 -2.69
C ILE A 120 -6.06 14.22 -3.46
N VAL A 121 -6.60 13.27 -4.22
CA VAL A 121 -5.82 12.34 -5.05
C VAL A 121 -5.00 13.09 -6.10
N GLU A 122 -5.59 14.07 -6.79
CA GLU A 122 -4.88 14.89 -7.78
C GLU A 122 -3.71 15.68 -7.16
N ARG A 123 -3.92 16.27 -5.97
CA ARG A 123 -2.84 16.92 -5.22
C ARG A 123 -1.74 15.93 -4.88
N ASN A 124 -2.10 14.76 -4.35
CA ASN A 124 -1.14 13.74 -3.92
C ASN A 124 -0.37 13.18 -5.12
N ARG A 125 -1.03 12.97 -6.25
CA ARG A 125 -0.43 12.56 -7.51
C ARG A 125 0.69 13.51 -7.93
N LYS A 126 0.42 14.81 -7.96
CA LYS A 126 1.42 15.83 -8.31
C LYS A 126 2.64 15.81 -7.39
N ILE A 127 2.42 15.64 -6.08
CA ILE A 127 3.51 15.60 -5.10
C ILE A 127 4.34 14.33 -5.29
N VAL A 128 3.68 13.16 -5.36
CA VAL A 128 4.38 11.88 -5.41
C VAL A 128 5.18 11.75 -6.70
N PHE A 129 4.61 12.06 -7.84
CA PHE A 129 5.33 11.95 -9.11
C PHE A 129 6.42 13.02 -9.27
N GLY A 130 6.18 14.25 -8.81
CA GLY A 130 7.24 15.25 -8.77
C GLY A 130 8.42 14.82 -7.89
N ASN A 131 8.15 14.24 -6.73
CA ASN A 131 9.19 13.69 -5.85
C ASN A 131 9.88 12.46 -6.44
N ARG A 132 9.15 11.57 -7.12
CA ARG A 132 9.71 10.43 -7.85
C ARG A 132 10.72 10.88 -8.89
N ASP A 133 10.37 11.89 -9.69
CA ASP A 133 11.22 12.40 -10.76
C ASP A 133 12.51 13.04 -10.19
N ILE A 134 12.41 13.75 -9.06
CA ILE A 134 13.58 14.28 -8.33
C ILE A 134 14.45 13.14 -7.80
N ALA A 135 13.84 12.11 -7.19
CA ALA A 135 14.56 10.96 -6.68
C ALA A 135 15.26 10.18 -7.80
N GLN A 136 14.58 9.96 -8.95
CA GLN A 136 15.16 9.30 -10.10
C GLN A 136 16.38 10.07 -10.64
N ALA A 137 16.24 11.38 -10.83
CA ALA A 137 17.36 12.21 -11.30
C ALA A 137 18.57 12.16 -10.36
N TRP A 138 18.33 12.06 -9.05
CA TRP A 138 19.41 11.88 -8.08
C TRP A 138 20.02 10.48 -8.16
N ILE A 139 19.20 9.42 -8.22
CA ILE A 139 19.67 8.02 -8.32
C ILE A 139 20.52 7.82 -9.57
N ASP A 140 20.16 8.43 -10.70
CA ASP A 140 20.90 8.36 -11.95
C ASP A 140 22.33 8.92 -11.82
N THR A 141 22.60 9.74 -10.81
CA THR A 141 23.95 10.26 -10.51
C THR A 141 24.75 9.35 -9.56
N GLN A 142 24.13 8.30 -9.01
CA GLN A 142 24.78 7.43 -8.01
C GLN A 142 25.33 6.15 -8.66
N HIS A 143 26.43 5.64 -8.11
CA HIS A 143 27.04 4.38 -8.58
C HIS A 143 26.68 3.16 -7.72
N ARG A 144 26.19 3.40 -6.50
CA ARG A 144 25.94 2.36 -5.48
C ARG A 144 24.51 2.37 -4.97
N VAL A 145 23.65 3.08 -5.64
CA VAL A 145 22.24 3.21 -5.31
C VAL A 145 21.41 2.88 -6.54
N SER A 146 20.43 2.03 -6.37
CA SER A 146 19.47 1.70 -7.43
C SER A 146 18.09 1.51 -6.86
N TRP A 147 17.09 1.57 -7.69
CA TRP A 147 15.71 1.24 -7.36
C TRP A 147 14.93 0.82 -8.59
N THR A 148 13.81 0.15 -8.38
CA THR A 148 12.74 0.10 -9.38
C THR A 148 11.79 1.24 -9.07
N ALA A 149 11.68 2.20 -9.98
CA ALA A 149 10.84 3.38 -9.77
C ALA A 149 9.38 2.96 -9.55
N PRO A 150 8.71 3.43 -8.48
CA PRO A 150 7.33 3.07 -8.21
C PRO A 150 6.39 3.58 -9.30
N GLN A 151 5.47 2.72 -9.76
CA GLN A 151 4.58 3.03 -10.88
C GLN A 151 3.41 3.94 -10.49
N GLY A 152 2.87 3.80 -9.31
CA GLY A 152 1.66 4.55 -8.94
C GLY A 152 1.48 4.81 -7.45
N VAL A 153 2.47 4.48 -6.63
CA VAL A 153 2.38 4.60 -5.16
C VAL A 153 3.49 5.48 -4.58
N SER A 154 3.31 5.93 -3.34
CA SER A 154 4.27 6.80 -2.65
C SER A 154 5.41 6.05 -1.98
N THR A 155 5.39 4.71 -2.00
CA THR A 155 6.40 3.87 -1.35
C THR A 155 7.40 3.39 -2.39
N SER A 156 8.69 3.41 -2.01
CA SER A 156 9.78 2.92 -2.84
C SER A 156 10.72 2.05 -2.02
N PHE A 157 11.45 1.18 -2.68
CA PHE A 157 12.47 0.34 -2.10
C PHE A 157 13.81 0.64 -2.80
N ILE A 158 14.74 1.21 -2.04
CA ILE A 158 16.07 1.59 -2.55
C ILE A 158 17.06 0.49 -2.20
N GLN A 159 17.83 0.04 -3.18
CA GLN A 159 18.91 -0.90 -3.01
C GLN A 159 20.24 -0.15 -2.87
N LEU A 160 21.03 -0.57 -1.89
CA LEU A 160 22.37 -0.04 -1.63
C LEU A 160 23.41 -1.13 -1.88
N ASP A 161 24.34 -0.89 -2.76
CA ASP A 161 25.52 -1.76 -2.97
C ASP A 161 26.62 -1.38 -1.96
N ILE A 162 26.45 -1.84 -0.71
CA ILE A 162 27.36 -1.56 0.41
C ILE A 162 27.72 -2.87 1.13
N PRO A 163 28.92 -2.93 1.77
CA PRO A 163 29.39 -4.16 2.40
C PRO A 163 28.79 -4.43 3.78
N GLU A 164 28.08 -3.48 4.37
CA GLU A 164 27.42 -3.62 5.67
C GLU A 164 25.96 -4.04 5.51
N ASP A 165 25.39 -4.63 6.55
CA ASP A 165 23.97 -4.97 6.58
C ASP A 165 23.07 -3.73 6.80
N ASP A 166 21.78 -3.87 6.54
CA ASP A 166 20.83 -2.77 6.60
C ASP A 166 20.74 -2.16 8.01
N GLU A 167 20.80 -2.99 9.07
CA GLU A 167 20.74 -2.54 10.45
C GLU A 167 21.99 -1.72 10.84
N GLY A 168 23.17 -2.21 10.45
CA GLY A 168 24.45 -1.53 10.65
C GLY A 168 24.46 -0.17 9.96
N PHE A 169 24.05 -0.14 8.69
CA PHE A 169 23.93 1.09 7.92
C PHE A 169 22.99 2.10 8.59
N CYS A 170 21.77 1.68 8.97
CA CYS A 170 20.80 2.56 9.61
C CYS A 170 21.30 3.12 10.94
N LYS A 171 21.92 2.28 11.79
CA LYS A 171 22.50 2.71 13.06
C LYS A 171 23.62 3.73 12.87
N ARG A 172 24.49 3.50 11.89
CA ARG A 172 25.58 4.41 11.55
C ARG A 172 25.04 5.73 10.99
N LEU A 173 24.06 5.68 10.09
CA LEU A 173 23.42 6.87 9.54
C LEU A 173 22.79 7.72 10.63
N LEU A 174 22.08 7.09 11.57
CA LEU A 174 21.51 7.78 12.73
C LEU A 174 22.59 8.42 13.61
N SER A 175 23.66 7.67 13.96
CA SER A 175 24.69 8.16 14.88
C SER A 175 25.58 9.26 14.28
N GLU A 176 25.90 9.17 12.99
CA GLU A 176 26.83 10.09 12.32
C GLU A 176 26.14 11.30 11.67
N ARG A 177 24.89 11.14 11.27
CA ARG A 177 24.15 12.15 10.48
C ARG A 177 22.83 12.58 11.09
N GLY A 178 22.34 11.90 12.13
CA GLY A 178 21.05 12.20 12.76
C GLY A 178 19.84 11.90 11.86
N VAL A 179 19.99 11.00 10.90
CA VAL A 179 18.93 10.58 9.97
C VAL A 179 18.40 9.24 10.46
N LEU A 180 17.07 9.15 10.59
CA LEU A 180 16.33 7.96 11.01
C LEU A 180 15.51 7.42 9.84
#